data_dbf6152317c58e404d0adc28cb767d70
#
_entry.id   dbf6152317c58e404d0adc28cb767d70
#
_cell.length_a   1.000
_cell.length_b   1.000
_cell.length_c   1.000
_cell.angle_alpha   90.00
_cell.angle_beta   90.00
_cell.angle_gamma   90.00
#
_symmetry.space_group_name_H-M   'P 1'
#
loop_
_entity.id
_entity.type
_entity.pdbx_description
1 polymer ?
#
loop_
_entity_poly.entity_id
_entity_poly.type
_entity_poly.pdbx_seq_one_letter_code
_entity_poly.pdbx_strand_id
1 'polypeptide(L)'
;MTFHVMIIPTLGCPSNCAYCWGSEENAELMDIDVINQIVKWLANFRDEPVHFTFHGGEPLLAGYEFYEKALPLLNDATTHETEGFSLQSNLWLLDEDMAKLFSKYNIAISTSIDGPKEINDYQRGEGYFDKTMKSVKLATDNGIQINFVCTFTSYSKDFSDEIYDFFKENGLNLKIHAALPSLRGDNADPWALPQEEHGKLLIDWLDKYLYDLDKFVIMDLDHIAKSSLRRVGTLCTFNDCMGTTLAVGHDGSIYPCYRFVGMDEYIMGNVYDEPSMEDLEKSEAWEKLMEFKSFVDEDCADCKFIKFCRGGCPYNGIVATQSPRAVDPQCEAYKMIFGEVSKRANEDFKKNAMAAFGGAPRVRKEGEPFSIMDLMTKM
;
A
#
# COMPACT_ATOMS: atom_id res chain seq x y z
N MET A 1 -11.95 -10.33 -12.23
CA MET A 1 -11.18 -9.76 -11.08
C MET A 1 -9.81 -9.41 -11.63
N THR A 2 -9.23 -8.28 -11.29
CA THR A 2 -7.90 -7.92 -11.82
C THR A 2 -6.84 -8.72 -11.08
N PHE A 3 -5.95 -9.34 -11.82
CA PHE A 3 -4.76 -9.98 -11.26
C PHE A 3 -3.62 -8.99 -11.11
N HIS A 4 -2.97 -8.95 -9.98
CA HIS A 4 -1.95 -7.96 -9.68
C HIS A 4 -0.56 -8.61 -9.66
N VAL A 5 0.31 -8.20 -10.55
CA VAL A 5 1.71 -8.64 -10.62
C VAL A 5 2.63 -7.51 -10.18
N MET A 6 3.34 -7.73 -9.08
CA MET A 6 4.34 -6.79 -8.58
C MET A 6 5.71 -7.21 -9.12
N ILE A 7 6.33 -6.34 -9.88
CA ILE A 7 7.67 -6.56 -10.44
C ILE A 7 8.69 -5.87 -9.53
N ILE A 8 9.65 -6.63 -9.05
CA ILE A 8 10.69 -6.17 -8.14
C ILE A 8 12.05 -6.19 -8.85
N PRO A 9 12.39 -5.12 -9.57
CA PRO A 9 13.62 -5.09 -10.36
C PRO A 9 14.87 -5.21 -9.52
N THR A 10 14.82 -4.79 -8.25
CA THR A 10 15.90 -4.90 -7.29
C THR A 10 15.42 -4.64 -5.87
N LEU A 11 16.14 -5.18 -4.89
CA LEU A 11 16.03 -4.79 -3.48
C LEU A 11 17.02 -3.70 -3.09
N GLY A 12 17.92 -3.29 -3.99
CA GLY A 12 18.82 -2.16 -3.80
C GLY A 12 18.07 -0.83 -3.68
N CYS A 13 18.59 0.08 -2.85
CA CYS A 13 18.04 1.41 -2.69
C CYS A 13 19.15 2.42 -2.37
N PRO A 14 19.18 3.61 -3.00
CA PRO A 14 20.15 4.64 -2.70
C PRO A 14 19.83 5.43 -1.42
N SER A 15 18.68 5.19 -0.79
CA SER A 15 18.30 5.82 0.47
C SER A 15 18.53 4.87 1.65
N ASN A 16 18.65 5.44 2.85
CA ASN A 16 18.92 4.69 4.07
C ASN A 16 17.90 5.08 5.16
N CYS A 17 16.62 4.83 4.89
CA CYS A 17 15.56 5.14 5.84
C CYS A 17 15.70 4.28 7.10
N ALA A 18 15.63 4.90 8.29
CA ALA A 18 15.92 4.26 9.57
C ALA A 18 14.97 3.09 9.91
N TYR A 19 13.74 3.11 9.40
CA TYR A 19 12.73 2.08 9.60
C TYR A 19 12.56 1.14 8.39
N CYS A 20 13.46 1.21 7.39
CA CYS A 20 13.35 0.40 6.19
C CYS A 20 13.62 -1.08 6.49
N TRP A 21 12.70 -1.93 6.07
CA TRP A 21 12.80 -3.38 6.24
C TRP A 21 13.27 -4.12 4.98
N GLY A 22 13.29 -3.45 3.82
CA GLY A 22 13.35 -4.11 2.51
C GLY A 22 14.56 -3.79 1.63
N SER A 23 15.45 -2.86 2.01
CA SER A 23 16.63 -2.56 1.18
C SER A 23 17.80 -3.51 1.46
N GLU A 24 18.50 -3.89 0.40
CA GLU A 24 19.71 -4.72 0.46
C GLU A 24 20.89 -3.96 -0.16
N GLU A 25 22.06 -4.07 0.48
CA GLU A 25 23.29 -3.56 -0.11
C GLU A 25 23.74 -4.47 -1.27
N ASN A 26 24.17 -3.87 -2.38
CA ASN A 26 24.65 -4.57 -3.57
C ASN A 26 23.65 -5.58 -4.18
N ALA A 27 22.36 -5.33 -4.05
CA ALA A 27 21.32 -6.16 -4.65
C ALA A 27 21.45 -6.18 -6.18
N GLU A 28 21.19 -7.33 -6.76
CA GLU A 28 21.19 -7.54 -8.21
C GLU A 28 20.03 -6.79 -8.88
N LEU A 29 20.21 -6.52 -10.18
CA LEU A 29 19.19 -5.89 -11.02
C LEU A 29 18.51 -6.96 -11.91
N MET A 30 17.23 -6.81 -12.11
CA MET A 30 16.46 -7.63 -13.04
C MET A 30 16.95 -7.43 -14.47
N ASP A 31 17.27 -8.53 -15.15
CA ASP A 31 17.49 -8.51 -16.59
C ASP A 31 16.17 -8.43 -17.35
N ILE A 32 16.21 -7.85 -18.57
CA ILE A 32 15.03 -7.77 -19.44
C ILE A 32 14.50 -9.15 -19.84
N ASP A 33 15.32 -10.18 -19.81
CA ASP A 33 14.89 -11.55 -20.06
C ASP A 33 13.88 -12.05 -19.02
N VAL A 34 13.95 -11.60 -17.78
CA VAL A 34 12.92 -11.92 -16.77
C VAL A 34 11.57 -11.33 -17.18
N ILE A 35 11.55 -10.11 -17.72
CA ILE A 35 10.31 -9.50 -18.26
C ILE A 35 9.76 -10.34 -19.42
N ASN A 36 10.60 -10.81 -20.33
CA ASN A 36 10.18 -11.70 -21.42
C ASN A 36 9.56 -13.01 -20.87
N GLN A 37 10.12 -13.57 -19.81
CA GLN A 37 9.57 -14.76 -19.18
C GLN A 37 8.27 -14.48 -18.42
N ILE A 38 8.14 -13.33 -17.75
CA ILE A 38 6.88 -12.90 -17.13
C ILE A 38 5.77 -12.83 -18.19
N VAL A 39 6.03 -12.19 -19.33
CA VAL A 39 5.09 -12.09 -20.44
C VAL A 39 4.67 -13.49 -20.94
N LYS A 40 5.64 -14.36 -21.18
CA LYS A 40 5.39 -15.74 -21.61
C LYS A 40 4.58 -16.56 -20.59
N TRP A 41 4.94 -16.46 -19.32
CA TRP A 41 4.24 -17.11 -18.22
C TRP A 41 2.79 -16.64 -18.12
N LEU A 42 2.55 -15.31 -18.16
CA LEU A 42 1.22 -14.73 -18.05
C LEU A 42 0.31 -15.12 -19.23
N ALA A 43 0.84 -15.25 -20.44
CA ALA A 43 0.08 -15.69 -21.61
C ALA A 43 -0.56 -17.07 -21.43
N ASN A 44 0.02 -17.95 -20.61
CA ASN A 44 -0.44 -19.28 -20.32
C ASN A 44 -1.05 -19.45 -18.91
N PHE A 45 -0.90 -18.46 -18.05
CA PHE A 45 -1.23 -18.56 -16.64
C PHE A 45 -2.68 -18.21 -16.33
N ARG A 46 -3.18 -17.08 -16.83
CA ARG A 46 -4.52 -16.57 -16.54
C ARG A 46 -5.12 -15.79 -17.69
N ASP A 47 -6.44 -15.87 -17.79
CA ASP A 47 -7.26 -15.16 -18.78
C ASP A 47 -7.97 -13.96 -18.13
N GLU A 48 -7.28 -13.21 -17.27
CA GLU A 48 -7.79 -12.08 -16.50
C GLU A 48 -6.96 -10.82 -16.81
N PRO A 49 -7.56 -9.62 -16.75
CA PRO A 49 -6.80 -8.38 -16.84
C PRO A 49 -5.72 -8.31 -15.76
N VAL A 50 -4.53 -7.83 -16.13
CA VAL A 50 -3.37 -7.73 -15.23
C VAL A 50 -3.04 -6.28 -14.97
N HIS A 51 -2.82 -5.94 -13.71
CA HIS A 51 -2.22 -4.67 -13.30
C HIS A 51 -0.78 -4.90 -12.84
N PHE A 52 0.15 -4.12 -13.34
CA PHE A 52 1.56 -4.22 -12.98
C PHE A 52 1.98 -3.12 -12.01
N THR A 53 2.71 -3.48 -10.97
CA THR A 53 3.33 -2.52 -10.05
C THR A 53 4.82 -2.75 -9.97
N PHE A 54 5.62 -1.75 -10.31
CA PHE A 54 7.05 -1.75 -10.04
C PHE A 54 7.30 -1.29 -8.59
N HIS A 55 8.01 -2.10 -7.84
CA HIS A 55 8.32 -1.87 -6.43
C HIS A 55 9.70 -2.45 -6.08
N GLY A 56 10.02 -2.58 -4.79
CA GLY A 56 11.25 -3.19 -4.29
C GLY A 56 11.99 -2.26 -3.34
N GLY A 57 13.31 -2.19 -3.42
CA GLY A 57 14.10 -1.16 -2.77
C GLY A 57 13.86 0.19 -3.45
N GLU A 58 14.54 0.42 -4.58
CA GLU A 58 14.26 1.53 -5.48
C GLU A 58 14.20 1.02 -6.93
N PRO A 59 13.01 0.87 -7.50
CA PRO A 59 12.84 0.28 -8.82
C PRO A 59 13.51 1.09 -9.95
N LEU A 60 13.69 2.40 -9.81
CA LEU A 60 14.35 3.24 -10.82
C LEU A 60 15.84 2.94 -10.99
N LEU A 61 16.46 2.16 -10.09
CA LEU A 61 17.83 1.65 -10.30
C LEU A 61 17.95 0.78 -11.55
N ALA A 62 16.87 0.17 -12.03
CA ALA A 62 16.85 -0.57 -13.28
C ALA A 62 17.17 0.30 -14.52
N GLY A 63 16.99 1.62 -14.41
CA GLY A 63 17.36 2.60 -15.42
C GLY A 63 16.38 2.72 -16.61
N TYR A 64 16.55 3.78 -17.40
CA TYR A 64 15.65 4.12 -18.51
C TYR A 64 15.51 2.99 -19.54
N GLU A 65 16.63 2.39 -19.97
CA GLU A 65 16.65 1.35 -20.99
C GLU A 65 15.83 0.10 -20.61
N PHE A 66 15.78 -0.21 -19.31
CA PHE A 66 14.93 -1.29 -18.80
C PHE A 66 13.45 -0.96 -19.00
N TYR A 67 13.01 0.21 -18.55
CA TYR A 67 11.60 0.61 -18.68
C TYR A 67 11.16 0.83 -20.12
N GLU A 68 12.05 1.37 -20.97
CA GLU A 68 11.77 1.55 -22.41
C GLU A 68 11.44 0.22 -23.10
N LYS A 69 12.10 -0.87 -22.69
CA LYS A 69 11.85 -2.22 -23.20
C LYS A 69 10.71 -2.95 -22.46
N ALA A 70 10.66 -2.84 -21.14
CA ALA A 70 9.72 -3.57 -20.31
C ALA A 70 8.26 -3.12 -20.49
N LEU A 71 8.01 -1.80 -20.54
CA LEU A 71 6.65 -1.26 -20.60
C LEU A 71 5.87 -1.70 -21.85
N PRO A 72 6.41 -1.63 -23.08
CA PRO A 72 5.69 -2.15 -24.24
C PRO A 72 5.45 -3.66 -24.18
N LEU A 73 6.44 -4.46 -23.71
CA LEU A 73 6.28 -5.90 -23.57
C LEU A 73 5.15 -6.26 -22.59
N LEU A 74 5.11 -5.61 -21.44
CA LEU A 74 4.08 -5.84 -20.42
C LEU A 74 2.72 -5.30 -20.85
N ASN A 75 2.67 -4.19 -21.60
CA ASN A 75 1.43 -3.65 -22.12
C ASN A 75 0.75 -4.61 -23.10
N ASP A 76 1.54 -5.35 -23.88
CA ASP A 76 1.08 -6.31 -24.88
C ASP A 76 1.04 -7.76 -24.35
N ALA A 77 1.35 -7.97 -23.06
CA ALA A 77 1.58 -9.28 -22.44
C ALA A 77 0.34 -10.16 -22.34
N THR A 78 -0.85 -9.59 -22.37
CA THR A 78 -2.09 -10.31 -22.14
C THR A 78 -3.03 -10.17 -23.33
N THR A 79 -3.87 -11.20 -23.55
CA THR A 79 -4.97 -11.15 -24.54
C THR A 79 -6.08 -10.17 -24.11
N HIS A 80 -6.05 -9.72 -22.87
CA HIS A 80 -6.91 -8.68 -22.31
C HIS A 80 -6.11 -7.39 -22.17
N GLU A 81 -6.80 -6.25 -22.21
CA GLU A 81 -6.18 -4.95 -21.97
C GLU A 81 -5.49 -4.93 -20.61
N THR A 82 -4.24 -4.48 -20.59
CA THR A 82 -3.54 -4.19 -19.32
C THR A 82 -4.32 -3.14 -18.58
N GLU A 83 -4.73 -3.41 -17.33
CA GLU A 83 -5.46 -2.44 -16.51
C GLU A 83 -4.58 -1.27 -16.04
N GLY A 84 -3.31 -1.28 -16.42
CA GLY A 84 -2.38 -0.17 -16.20
C GLY A 84 -1.16 -0.53 -15.38
N PHE A 85 -0.39 0.50 -15.12
CA PHE A 85 0.89 0.42 -14.41
C PHE A 85 0.88 1.31 -13.18
N SER A 86 1.55 0.87 -12.13
CA SER A 86 1.89 1.71 -10.99
C SER A 86 3.36 1.55 -10.58
N LEU A 87 3.87 2.55 -9.88
CA LEU A 87 5.24 2.62 -9.42
C LEU A 87 5.28 3.17 -8.00
N GLN A 88 6.00 2.49 -7.10
CA GLN A 88 6.37 3.01 -5.79
C GLN A 88 7.86 3.31 -5.77
N SER A 89 8.24 4.57 -5.65
CA SER A 89 9.63 5.02 -5.79
C SER A 89 9.93 6.24 -4.91
N ASN A 90 11.19 6.42 -4.48
CA ASN A 90 11.65 7.68 -3.90
C ASN A 90 11.88 8.78 -4.95
N LEU A 91 11.82 8.41 -6.23
CA LEU A 91 11.96 9.28 -7.41
C LEU A 91 13.34 9.92 -7.61
N TRP A 92 14.36 9.59 -6.83
CA TRP A 92 15.66 10.27 -6.90
C TRP A 92 16.36 10.14 -8.26
N LEU A 93 16.04 9.07 -8.98
CA LEU A 93 16.62 8.73 -10.29
C LEU A 93 15.70 9.09 -11.46
N LEU A 94 14.56 9.74 -11.20
CA LEU A 94 13.67 10.19 -12.25
C LEU A 94 14.30 11.36 -13.01
N ASP A 95 14.49 11.19 -14.31
CA ASP A 95 14.89 12.23 -15.23
C ASP A 95 13.78 12.58 -16.23
N GLU A 96 14.04 13.54 -17.11
CA GLU A 96 13.08 14.06 -18.08
C GLU A 96 12.61 12.99 -19.08
N ASP A 97 13.51 12.11 -19.54
CA ASP A 97 13.19 11.09 -20.52
C ASP A 97 12.35 9.98 -19.89
N MET A 98 12.69 9.58 -18.66
CA MET A 98 11.91 8.62 -17.88
C MET A 98 10.53 9.18 -17.52
N ALA A 99 10.42 10.47 -17.16
CA ALA A 99 9.15 11.12 -16.87
C ALA A 99 8.24 11.14 -18.11
N LYS A 100 8.77 11.44 -19.28
CA LYS A 100 8.01 11.38 -20.54
C LYS A 100 7.54 9.96 -20.88
N LEU A 101 8.42 8.96 -20.67
CA LEU A 101 8.07 7.56 -20.86
C LEU A 101 6.94 7.14 -19.92
N PHE A 102 7.02 7.47 -18.66
CA PHE A 102 6.00 7.14 -17.66
C PHE A 102 4.66 7.85 -17.93
N SER A 103 4.72 9.10 -18.34
CA SER A 103 3.53 9.85 -18.79
C SER A 103 2.87 9.18 -19.99
N LYS A 104 3.65 8.72 -20.99
CA LYS A 104 3.12 8.00 -22.17
C LYS A 104 2.33 6.74 -21.80
N TYR A 105 2.75 6.00 -20.78
CA TYR A 105 2.09 4.77 -20.33
C TYR A 105 1.11 5.02 -19.17
N ASN A 106 0.82 6.28 -18.81
CA ASN A 106 -0.09 6.67 -17.73
C ASN A 106 0.24 5.95 -16.41
N ILE A 107 1.52 5.86 -16.05
CA ILE A 107 1.95 5.17 -14.83
C ILE A 107 1.46 5.95 -13.61
N ALA A 108 0.69 5.30 -12.75
CA ALA A 108 0.30 5.85 -11.46
C ALA A 108 1.48 5.79 -10.48
N ILE A 109 2.00 6.94 -10.07
CA ILE A 109 3.18 7.00 -9.22
C ILE A 109 2.81 7.32 -7.78
N SER A 110 3.38 6.55 -6.85
CA SER A 110 3.41 6.87 -5.43
C SER A 110 4.84 7.10 -4.98
N THR A 111 5.04 8.11 -4.14
CA THR A 111 6.34 8.40 -3.51
C THR A 111 6.19 8.49 -2.00
N SER A 112 7.30 8.59 -1.30
CA SER A 112 7.32 8.51 0.15
C SER A 112 7.80 9.83 0.77
N ILE A 113 6.92 10.47 1.54
CA ILE A 113 7.22 11.66 2.37
C ILE A 113 6.51 11.49 3.71
N ASP A 114 7.20 11.73 4.82
CA ASP A 114 6.67 11.53 6.17
C ASP A 114 6.26 12.85 6.87
N GLY A 115 6.10 13.92 6.12
CA GLY A 115 5.71 15.23 6.64
C GLY A 115 6.71 16.34 6.30
N PRO A 116 6.80 17.41 7.12
CA PRO A 116 7.76 18.49 6.96
C PRO A 116 9.21 17.96 6.88
N LYS A 117 10.08 18.75 6.25
CA LYS A 117 11.47 18.37 5.94
C LYS A 117 12.22 17.81 7.14
N GLU A 118 12.15 18.48 8.27
CA GLU A 118 12.89 18.12 9.49
C GLU A 118 12.46 16.73 10.01
N ILE A 119 11.17 16.47 10.03
CA ILE A 119 10.60 15.18 10.47
C ILE A 119 10.93 14.10 9.45
N ASN A 120 10.74 14.41 8.16
CA ASN A 120 11.03 13.50 7.07
C ASN A 120 12.50 13.08 7.04
N ASP A 121 13.42 14.05 7.07
CA ASP A 121 14.85 13.80 6.93
C ASP A 121 15.43 13.10 8.17
N TYR A 122 14.85 13.30 9.36
CA TYR A 122 15.22 12.54 10.56
C TYR A 122 14.96 11.03 10.39
N GLN A 123 13.85 10.66 9.75
CA GLN A 123 13.45 9.25 9.55
C GLN A 123 14.05 8.62 8.28
N ARG A 124 14.17 9.41 7.21
CA ARG A 124 14.56 8.89 5.89
C ARG A 124 16.00 9.22 5.49
N GLY A 125 16.68 10.08 6.25
CA GLY A 125 18.04 10.52 5.99
C GLY A 125 18.11 11.94 5.44
N GLU A 126 19.22 12.61 5.74
CA GLU A 126 19.46 14.00 5.37
C GLU A 126 19.34 14.23 3.86
N GLY A 127 18.58 15.27 3.49
CA GLY A 127 18.36 15.67 2.10
C GLY A 127 17.36 14.79 1.32
N TYR A 128 16.72 13.81 1.97
CA TYR A 128 15.70 13.00 1.34
C TYR A 128 14.55 13.86 0.81
N PHE A 129 14.03 14.73 1.65
CA PHE A 129 12.90 15.61 1.32
C PHE A 129 13.15 16.43 0.06
N ASP A 130 14.26 17.15 0.02
CA ASP A 130 14.58 18.05 -1.10
C ASP A 130 14.76 17.28 -2.42
N LYS A 131 15.44 16.13 -2.38
CA LYS A 131 15.63 15.27 -3.56
C LYS A 131 14.29 14.78 -4.09
N THR A 132 13.45 14.23 -3.23
CA THR A 132 12.14 13.67 -3.61
C THR A 132 11.22 14.77 -4.12
N MET A 133 11.10 15.91 -3.43
CA MET A 133 10.21 17.00 -3.84
C MET A 133 10.64 17.66 -5.16
N LYS A 134 11.95 17.71 -5.43
CA LYS A 134 12.45 18.13 -6.75
C LYS A 134 11.95 17.19 -7.87
N SER A 135 12.00 15.90 -7.64
CA SER A 135 11.54 14.90 -8.62
C SER A 135 10.01 14.85 -8.72
N VAL A 136 9.29 15.09 -7.62
CA VAL A 136 7.84 15.30 -7.64
C VAL A 136 7.47 16.44 -8.57
N LYS A 137 8.18 17.56 -8.48
CA LYS A 137 7.96 18.71 -9.40
C LYS A 137 8.21 18.31 -10.85
N LEU A 138 9.30 17.59 -11.14
CA LEU A 138 9.59 17.11 -12.48
C LEU A 138 8.48 16.21 -13.02
N ALA A 139 7.99 15.27 -12.22
CA ALA A 139 6.89 14.37 -12.59
C ALA A 139 5.60 15.15 -12.87
N THR A 140 5.23 16.08 -12.01
CA THR A 140 4.02 16.90 -12.18
C THR A 140 4.10 17.84 -13.37
N ASP A 141 5.27 18.42 -13.66
CA ASP A 141 5.52 19.23 -14.85
C ASP A 141 5.33 18.40 -16.16
N ASN A 142 5.51 17.07 -16.09
CA ASN A 142 5.25 16.13 -17.19
C ASN A 142 3.83 15.52 -17.13
N GLY A 143 2.92 16.06 -16.32
CA GLY A 143 1.52 15.64 -16.26
C GLY A 143 1.27 14.35 -15.46
N ILE A 144 2.26 13.86 -14.71
CA ILE A 144 2.12 12.68 -13.87
C ILE A 144 1.54 13.08 -12.51
N GLN A 145 0.45 12.42 -12.12
CA GLN A 145 -0.12 12.59 -10.80
C GLN A 145 0.64 11.76 -9.77
N ILE A 146 1.06 12.40 -8.67
CA ILE A 146 1.80 11.75 -7.59
C ILE A 146 0.90 11.60 -6.36
N ASN A 147 0.88 10.40 -5.79
CA ASN A 147 0.33 10.12 -4.48
C ASN A 147 1.48 9.91 -3.46
N PHE A 148 1.19 10.16 -2.20
CA PHE A 148 2.22 10.07 -1.16
C PHE A 148 1.93 8.91 -0.20
N VAL A 149 2.99 8.27 0.27
CA VAL A 149 2.96 7.32 1.39
C VAL A 149 3.67 7.99 2.55
N CYS A 150 2.96 8.16 3.67
CA CYS A 150 3.49 8.67 4.92
C CYS A 150 3.58 7.52 5.92
N THR A 151 4.78 7.24 6.41
CA THR A 151 5.02 6.19 7.41
C THR A 151 5.18 6.81 8.79
N PHE A 152 4.24 6.51 9.67
CA PHE A 152 4.32 6.88 11.07
C PHE A 152 5.14 5.87 11.85
N THR A 153 6.04 6.39 12.65
CA THR A 153 6.94 5.63 13.54
C THR A 153 6.67 6.01 14.99
N SER A 154 7.37 5.34 15.91
CA SER A 154 7.41 5.72 17.34
C SER A 154 7.91 7.16 17.57
N TYR A 155 8.67 7.71 16.63
CA TYR A 155 9.13 9.12 16.67
C TYR A 155 8.08 10.08 16.10
N SER A 156 7.64 9.85 14.86
CA SER A 156 6.80 10.84 14.15
C SER A 156 5.37 10.91 14.67
N LYS A 157 4.91 9.95 15.47
CA LYS A 157 3.60 10.02 16.13
C LYS A 157 3.42 11.29 16.99
N ASP A 158 4.51 11.81 17.56
CA ASP A 158 4.49 12.99 18.42
C ASP A 158 4.36 14.32 17.62
N PHE A 159 4.51 14.24 16.30
CA PHE A 159 4.37 15.35 15.34
C PHE A 159 3.14 15.20 14.43
N SER A 160 2.17 14.44 14.88
CA SER A 160 0.97 14.06 14.10
C SER A 160 0.22 15.26 13.54
N ASP A 161 0.10 16.34 14.31
CA ASP A 161 -0.59 17.58 13.91
C ASP A 161 0.18 18.34 12.82
N GLU A 162 1.48 18.44 12.96
CA GLU A 162 2.36 19.13 12.00
C GLU A 162 2.38 18.35 10.67
N ILE A 163 2.38 17.02 10.73
CA ILE A 163 2.33 16.18 9.54
C ILE A 163 0.97 16.30 8.84
N TYR A 164 -0.13 16.31 9.58
CA TYR A 164 -1.47 16.50 9.01
C TYR A 164 -1.57 17.84 8.29
N ASP A 165 -1.16 18.91 8.96
CA ASP A 165 -1.21 20.27 8.40
C ASP A 165 -0.33 20.41 7.16
N PHE A 166 0.85 19.80 7.15
CA PHE A 166 1.73 19.78 5.98
C PHE A 166 1.04 19.19 4.74
N PHE A 167 0.40 18.02 4.83
CA PHE A 167 -0.29 17.41 3.70
C PHE A 167 -1.51 18.22 3.25
N LYS A 168 -2.29 18.71 4.20
CA LYS A 168 -3.47 19.55 3.94
C LYS A 168 -3.10 20.85 3.25
N GLU A 169 -2.13 21.60 3.77
CA GLU A 169 -1.74 22.92 3.26
C GLU A 169 -1.14 22.84 1.86
N ASN A 170 -0.48 21.74 1.53
CA ASN A 170 0.07 21.49 0.21
C ASN A 170 -0.88 20.72 -0.73
N GLY A 171 -2.08 20.34 -0.27
CA GLY A 171 -3.06 19.60 -1.08
C GLY A 171 -2.57 18.23 -1.54
N LEU A 172 -1.74 17.55 -0.72
CA LEU A 172 -1.10 16.28 -1.07
C LEU A 172 -1.92 15.09 -0.61
N ASN A 173 -2.37 14.27 -1.55
CA ASN A 173 -3.07 13.02 -1.24
C ASN A 173 -2.11 11.99 -0.65
N LEU A 174 -2.52 11.32 0.42
CA LEU A 174 -1.64 10.38 1.08
C LEU A 174 -2.32 9.06 1.48
N LYS A 175 -1.45 8.06 1.66
CA LYS A 175 -1.72 6.80 2.33
C LYS A 175 -0.91 6.75 3.62
N ILE A 176 -1.52 6.30 4.71
CA ILE A 176 -0.88 6.17 6.01
C ILE A 176 -0.32 4.75 6.16
N HIS A 177 0.95 4.65 6.54
CA HIS A 177 1.56 3.40 6.97
C HIS A 177 2.00 3.50 8.42
N ALA A 178 1.79 2.45 9.19
CA ALA A 178 2.46 2.26 10.48
C ALA A 178 3.78 1.54 10.25
N ALA A 179 4.87 2.05 10.80
CA ALA A 179 6.13 1.31 10.83
C ALA A 179 5.95 0.05 11.68
N LEU A 180 6.46 -1.06 11.18
CA LEU A 180 6.38 -2.39 11.79
C LEU A 180 7.79 -2.92 12.05
N PRO A 181 7.95 -3.85 12.99
CA PRO A 181 9.19 -4.62 13.12
C PRO A 181 9.57 -5.28 11.80
N SER A 182 10.85 -5.55 11.59
CA SER A 182 11.34 -6.17 10.36
C SER A 182 11.77 -7.62 10.60
N LEU A 183 11.43 -8.52 9.67
CA LEU A 183 12.01 -9.88 9.65
C LEU A 183 13.50 -9.90 9.30
N ARG A 184 14.01 -8.84 8.68
CA ARG A 184 15.37 -8.78 8.13
C ARG A 184 16.42 -8.21 9.07
N GLY A 185 16.02 -7.66 10.22
CA GLY A 185 16.96 -7.11 11.17
C GLY A 185 16.33 -6.32 12.31
N ASP A 186 17.12 -6.10 13.34
CA ASP A 186 16.68 -5.48 14.59
C ASP A 186 16.55 -3.94 14.51
N ASN A 187 17.09 -3.33 13.45
CA ASN A 187 17.18 -1.87 13.34
C ASN A 187 15.82 -1.17 13.15
N ALA A 188 14.82 -1.87 12.64
CA ALA A 188 13.49 -1.31 12.42
C ALA A 188 12.60 -1.36 13.68
N ASP A 189 12.89 -2.21 14.65
CA ASP A 189 12.06 -2.43 15.84
C ASP A 189 11.89 -1.17 16.70
N PRO A 190 12.93 -0.36 16.98
CA PRO A 190 12.76 0.87 17.74
C PRO A 190 11.85 1.90 17.07
N TRP A 191 11.64 1.76 15.76
CA TRP A 191 10.81 2.66 14.97
C TRP A 191 9.35 2.18 14.85
N ALA A 192 9.05 0.95 15.25
CA ALA A 192 7.71 0.40 15.16
C ALA A 192 6.68 1.28 15.88
N LEU A 193 5.55 1.54 15.23
CA LEU A 193 4.46 2.31 15.81
C LEU A 193 3.58 1.40 16.67
N PRO A 194 3.43 1.68 17.99
CA PRO A 194 2.52 0.91 18.82
C PRO A 194 1.08 0.99 18.33
N GLN A 195 0.36 -0.14 18.36
CA GLN A 195 -1.00 -0.25 17.83
C GLN A 195 -1.99 0.73 18.48
N GLU A 196 -1.88 0.98 19.79
CA GLU A 196 -2.75 1.93 20.48
C GLU A 196 -2.52 3.37 20.00
N GLU A 197 -1.26 3.75 19.78
CA GLU A 197 -0.91 5.07 19.24
C GLU A 197 -1.37 5.22 17.78
N HIS A 198 -1.23 4.16 16.99
CA HIS A 198 -1.77 4.14 15.62
C HIS A 198 -3.30 4.29 15.61
N GLY A 199 -4.01 3.58 16.48
CA GLY A 199 -5.46 3.70 16.59
C GLY A 199 -5.92 5.11 16.98
N LYS A 200 -5.25 5.75 17.94
CA LYS A 200 -5.51 7.14 18.34
C LYS A 200 -5.26 8.11 17.17
N LEU A 201 -4.11 7.97 16.51
CA LEU A 201 -3.76 8.78 15.34
C LEU A 201 -4.83 8.71 14.25
N LEU A 202 -5.30 7.51 13.90
CA LEU A 202 -6.34 7.34 12.89
C LEU A 202 -7.66 8.01 13.29
N ILE A 203 -8.04 7.97 14.57
CA ILE A 203 -9.26 8.61 15.09
C ILE A 203 -9.11 10.13 15.09
N ASP A 204 -7.98 10.65 15.58
CA ASP A 204 -7.71 12.09 15.62
C ASP A 204 -7.66 12.67 14.20
N TRP A 205 -7.06 11.94 13.26
CA TRP A 205 -7.04 12.34 11.86
C TRP A 205 -8.40 12.24 11.18
N LEU A 206 -9.22 11.27 11.55
CA LEU A 206 -10.62 11.20 11.08
C LEU A 206 -11.41 12.44 11.53
N ASP A 207 -11.23 12.90 12.77
CA ASP A 207 -11.89 14.10 13.27
C ASP A 207 -11.53 15.36 12.47
N LYS A 208 -10.23 15.55 12.17
CA LYS A 208 -9.76 16.67 11.35
C LYS A 208 -10.19 16.52 9.89
N TYR A 209 -10.06 15.33 9.34
CA TYR A 209 -10.36 15.04 7.94
C TYR A 209 -11.84 15.29 7.57
N LEU A 210 -12.76 15.08 8.50
CA LEU A 210 -14.17 15.44 8.28
C LEU A 210 -14.41 16.96 8.11
N TYR A 211 -13.46 17.82 8.48
CA TYR A 211 -13.50 19.26 8.14
C TYR A 211 -12.83 19.60 6.82
N ASP A 212 -11.92 18.74 6.36
CA ASP A 212 -11.01 18.99 5.25
C ASP A 212 -11.23 18.03 4.05
N LEU A 213 -12.39 17.35 4.01
CA LEU A 213 -12.72 16.29 3.05
C LEU A 213 -12.65 16.74 1.58
N ASP A 214 -12.79 18.03 1.33
CA ASP A 214 -12.72 18.68 0.03
C ASP A 214 -11.35 19.26 -0.34
N LYS A 215 -10.35 19.17 0.54
CA LYS A 215 -9.02 19.75 0.35
C LYS A 215 -7.99 18.76 -0.17
N PHE A 216 -8.01 17.52 0.33
CA PHE A 216 -7.07 16.46 -0.03
C PHE A 216 -7.68 15.09 0.28
N VAL A 217 -6.95 14.01 -0.02
CA VAL A 217 -7.43 12.63 0.20
C VAL A 217 -6.52 11.90 1.18
N ILE A 218 -7.11 11.34 2.23
CA ILE A 218 -6.47 10.34 3.09
C ILE A 218 -7.06 8.97 2.73
N MET A 219 -6.32 8.23 1.90
CA MET A 219 -6.82 6.99 1.28
C MET A 219 -7.26 5.95 2.30
N ASP A 220 -6.52 5.80 3.40
CA ASP A 220 -6.85 4.82 4.44
C ASP A 220 -8.19 5.13 5.11
N LEU A 221 -8.45 6.38 5.45
CA LEU A 221 -9.70 6.80 6.07
C LEU A 221 -10.90 6.66 5.12
N ASP A 222 -10.72 7.04 3.84
CA ASP A 222 -11.72 6.83 2.78
C ASP A 222 -12.07 5.33 2.65
N HIS A 223 -11.06 4.47 2.57
CA HIS A 223 -11.26 3.03 2.40
C HIS A 223 -11.83 2.35 3.64
N ILE A 224 -11.37 2.72 4.85
CA ILE A 224 -11.91 2.21 6.12
C ILE A 224 -13.40 2.56 6.23
N ALA A 225 -13.79 3.80 5.91
CA ALA A 225 -15.17 4.21 5.93
C ALA A 225 -16.03 3.43 4.91
N LYS A 226 -15.56 3.32 3.66
CA LYS A 226 -16.21 2.55 2.60
C LYS A 226 -16.32 1.05 2.93
N SER A 227 -15.27 0.47 3.52
CA SER A 227 -15.28 -0.94 3.96
C SER A 227 -16.35 -1.19 5.00
N SER A 228 -16.51 -0.28 5.96
CA SER A 228 -17.53 -0.36 6.99
C SER A 228 -18.96 -0.33 6.41
N LEU A 229 -19.20 0.45 5.35
CA LEU A 229 -20.49 0.50 4.65
C LEU A 229 -20.74 -0.75 3.81
N ARG A 230 -19.76 -1.15 3.00
CA ARG A 230 -19.87 -2.26 2.06
C ARG A 230 -19.72 -3.63 2.71
N ARG A 231 -19.22 -3.69 3.94
CA ARG A 231 -18.85 -4.90 4.69
C ARG A 231 -17.86 -5.79 3.95
N VAL A 232 -16.92 -5.18 3.23
CA VAL A 232 -15.83 -5.84 2.51
C VAL A 232 -14.59 -4.98 2.60
N GLY A 233 -13.43 -5.58 2.83
CA GLY A 233 -12.16 -4.88 2.82
C GLY A 233 -11.84 -4.33 1.43
N THR A 234 -11.32 -3.12 1.37
CA THR A 234 -10.94 -2.44 0.12
C THR A 234 -9.48 -2.01 0.10
N LEU A 235 -8.79 -2.05 1.25
CA LEU A 235 -7.34 -1.89 1.34
C LEU A 235 -6.65 -3.24 1.22
N CYS A 236 -5.40 -3.26 0.72
CA CYS A 236 -4.58 -4.45 0.64
C CYS A 236 -4.53 -5.21 1.98
N THR A 237 -4.29 -4.49 3.09
CA THR A 237 -4.26 -5.06 4.46
C THR A 237 -5.55 -5.79 4.85
N PHE A 238 -6.69 -5.38 4.31
CA PHE A 238 -8.03 -5.92 4.65
C PHE A 238 -8.64 -6.75 3.53
N ASN A 239 -7.87 -7.05 2.50
CA ASN A 239 -8.34 -7.80 1.34
C ASN A 239 -7.80 -9.25 1.36
N ASP A 240 -8.51 -10.15 0.72
CA ASP A 240 -7.98 -11.47 0.43
C ASP A 240 -7.08 -11.38 -0.80
N CYS A 241 -5.79 -11.10 -0.55
CA CYS A 241 -4.81 -10.92 -1.61
C CYS A 241 -4.19 -12.24 -2.08
N MET A 242 -4.46 -13.36 -1.40
CA MET A 242 -3.88 -14.65 -1.76
C MET A 242 -4.41 -15.13 -3.11
N GLY A 243 -3.50 -15.43 -4.02
CA GLY A 243 -3.83 -15.87 -5.38
C GLY A 243 -4.41 -14.78 -6.31
N THR A 244 -4.54 -13.55 -5.83
CA THR A 244 -4.92 -12.38 -6.66
C THR A 244 -3.77 -11.39 -6.82
N THR A 245 -2.73 -11.53 -6.02
CA THR A 245 -1.50 -10.74 -6.07
C THR A 245 -0.31 -11.68 -5.98
N LEU A 246 0.66 -11.51 -6.86
CA LEU A 246 1.96 -12.17 -6.81
C LEU A 246 3.06 -11.15 -7.04
N ALA A 247 4.27 -11.43 -6.53
CA ALA A 247 5.46 -10.63 -6.81
C ALA A 247 6.50 -11.48 -7.54
N VAL A 248 7.23 -10.86 -8.47
CA VAL A 248 8.34 -11.51 -9.18
C VAL A 248 9.62 -10.76 -8.86
N GLY A 249 10.60 -11.47 -8.31
CA GLY A 249 11.93 -10.96 -7.98
C GLY A 249 12.82 -10.79 -9.21
N HIS A 250 13.99 -10.20 -9.02
CA HIS A 250 14.96 -9.89 -10.08
C HIS A 250 15.45 -11.16 -10.84
N ASP A 251 15.43 -12.31 -10.20
CA ASP A 251 15.83 -13.62 -10.71
C ASP A 251 14.67 -14.46 -11.29
N GLY A 252 13.45 -13.88 -11.34
CA GLY A 252 12.24 -14.56 -11.79
C GLY A 252 11.53 -15.38 -10.73
N SER A 253 12.02 -15.43 -9.49
CA SER A 253 11.36 -16.11 -8.38
C SER A 253 10.02 -15.46 -8.06
N ILE A 254 8.99 -16.30 -7.84
CA ILE A 254 7.62 -15.88 -7.58
C ILE A 254 7.34 -15.94 -6.08
N TYR A 255 6.76 -14.87 -5.55
CA TYR A 255 6.43 -14.70 -4.13
C TYR A 255 4.96 -14.31 -3.95
N PRO A 256 4.36 -14.55 -2.77
CA PRO A 256 2.97 -14.14 -2.48
C PRO A 256 2.75 -12.63 -2.53
N CYS A 257 3.78 -11.84 -2.19
CA CYS A 257 3.74 -10.39 -2.13
C CYS A 257 5.17 -9.82 -2.17
N TYR A 258 5.32 -8.57 -2.61
CA TYR A 258 6.61 -7.88 -2.64
C TYR A 258 7.36 -7.87 -1.30
N ARG A 259 6.64 -7.91 -0.19
CA ARG A 259 7.23 -7.91 1.15
C ARG A 259 8.03 -9.18 1.46
N PHE A 260 7.72 -10.28 0.80
CA PHE A 260 8.43 -11.55 0.95
C PHE A 260 9.60 -11.73 -0.02
N VAL A 261 9.76 -10.83 -1.00
CA VAL A 261 10.85 -10.95 -1.99
C VAL A 261 12.22 -10.91 -1.31
N GLY A 262 13.08 -11.86 -1.67
CA GLY A 262 14.38 -12.09 -1.06
C GLY A 262 14.36 -12.94 0.21
N MET A 263 13.22 -13.58 0.53
CA MET A 263 13.11 -14.57 1.59
C MET A 263 12.86 -15.95 0.95
N ASP A 264 13.88 -16.79 0.91
CA ASP A 264 13.85 -18.07 0.19
C ASP A 264 12.70 -18.98 0.63
N GLU A 265 12.36 -18.96 1.91
CA GLU A 265 11.26 -19.74 2.49
C GLU A 265 9.86 -19.31 2.03
N TYR A 266 9.75 -18.21 1.28
CA TYR A 266 8.50 -17.72 0.69
C TYR A 266 8.49 -17.77 -0.84
N ILE A 267 9.47 -18.44 -1.46
CA ILE A 267 9.45 -18.72 -2.90
C ILE A 267 8.36 -19.74 -3.20
N MET A 268 7.45 -19.39 -4.11
CA MET A 268 6.38 -20.26 -4.56
C MET A 268 6.72 -21.02 -5.85
N GLY A 269 7.63 -20.49 -6.66
CA GLY A 269 8.04 -21.01 -7.95
C GLY A 269 8.94 -20.02 -8.68
N ASN A 270 9.17 -20.25 -9.97
CA ASN A 270 9.95 -19.33 -10.80
C ASN A 270 9.29 -19.18 -12.19
N VAL A 271 9.27 -17.99 -12.76
CA VAL A 271 8.64 -17.71 -14.06
C VAL A 271 9.25 -18.51 -15.22
N TYR A 272 10.49 -18.96 -15.10
CA TYR A 272 11.16 -19.79 -16.09
C TYR A 272 10.58 -21.21 -16.17
N ASP A 273 9.94 -21.68 -15.11
CA ASP A 273 9.28 -22.98 -15.05
C ASP A 273 7.82 -22.90 -15.53
N GLU A 274 7.30 -21.71 -15.80
CA GLU A 274 5.92 -21.43 -16.23
C GLU A 274 4.85 -22.13 -15.33
N PRO A 275 4.94 -22.00 -13.98
CA PRO A 275 4.05 -22.74 -13.10
C PRO A 275 2.59 -22.29 -13.26
N SER A 276 1.67 -23.26 -13.17
CA SER A 276 0.24 -22.97 -13.03
C SER A 276 -0.07 -22.44 -11.62
N MET A 277 -1.27 -21.86 -11.40
CA MET A 277 -1.70 -21.49 -10.06
C MET A 277 -1.75 -22.71 -9.13
N GLU A 278 -2.19 -23.88 -9.63
CA GLU A 278 -2.20 -25.12 -8.86
C GLU A 278 -0.81 -25.56 -8.41
N ASP A 279 0.25 -25.29 -9.20
CA ASP A 279 1.62 -25.57 -8.82
C ASP A 279 2.12 -24.62 -7.75
N LEU A 280 1.81 -23.33 -7.85
CA LEU A 280 2.13 -22.31 -6.84
C LEU A 280 1.43 -22.63 -5.50
N GLU A 281 0.20 -23.10 -5.53
CA GLU A 281 -0.58 -23.47 -4.34
C GLU A 281 -0.04 -24.72 -3.60
N LYS A 282 0.84 -25.50 -4.22
CA LYS A 282 1.53 -26.64 -3.59
C LYS A 282 2.82 -26.26 -2.88
N SER A 283 3.24 -24.98 -2.95
CA SER A 283 4.47 -24.52 -2.32
C SER A 283 4.34 -24.42 -0.79
N GLU A 284 5.46 -24.62 -0.08
CA GLU A 284 5.50 -24.41 1.37
C GLU A 284 5.13 -22.98 1.77
N ALA A 285 5.48 -22.00 0.94
CA ALA A 285 5.11 -20.60 1.15
C ALA A 285 3.59 -20.41 1.15
N TRP A 286 2.89 -21.06 0.23
CA TRP A 286 1.43 -21.04 0.18
C TRP A 286 0.82 -21.71 1.41
N GLU A 287 1.34 -22.86 1.82
CA GLU A 287 0.88 -23.57 3.01
C GLU A 287 0.97 -22.69 4.27
N LYS A 288 2.10 -21.99 4.47
CA LYS A 288 2.27 -21.04 5.59
C LYS A 288 1.21 -19.93 5.58
N LEU A 289 0.87 -19.40 4.41
CA LEU A 289 -0.16 -18.36 4.29
C LEU A 289 -1.57 -18.91 4.51
N MET A 290 -1.84 -20.17 4.09
CA MET A 290 -3.10 -20.84 4.38
C MET A 290 -3.24 -21.16 5.87
N GLU A 291 -2.14 -21.40 6.57
CA GLU A 291 -2.12 -21.55 8.02
C GLU A 291 -2.53 -20.24 8.72
N PHE A 292 -2.04 -19.09 8.24
CA PHE A 292 -2.51 -17.77 8.72
C PHE A 292 -4.02 -17.63 8.52
N LYS A 293 -4.54 -17.96 7.35
CA LYS A 293 -5.97 -17.85 7.06
C LYS A 293 -6.80 -18.74 7.96
N SER A 294 -6.39 -20.00 8.16
CA SER A 294 -7.08 -20.94 9.08
C SER A 294 -7.06 -20.42 10.52
N PHE A 295 -5.94 -19.87 10.98
CA PHE A 295 -5.83 -19.29 12.30
C PHE A 295 -6.77 -18.08 12.48
N VAL A 296 -6.85 -17.20 11.48
CA VAL A 296 -7.78 -16.05 11.50
C VAL A 296 -9.23 -16.51 11.53
N ASP A 297 -9.60 -17.54 10.75
CA ASP A 297 -10.97 -18.07 10.73
C ASP A 297 -11.37 -18.65 12.10
N GLU A 298 -10.43 -19.18 12.86
CA GLU A 298 -10.66 -19.72 14.21
C GLU A 298 -10.66 -18.57 15.27
N ASP A 299 -9.59 -17.80 15.33
CA ASP A 299 -9.33 -16.83 16.41
C ASP A 299 -10.20 -15.56 16.30
N CYS A 300 -10.54 -15.18 15.07
CA CYS A 300 -11.37 -14.01 14.79
C CYS A 300 -12.84 -14.33 14.52
N ALA A 301 -13.31 -15.57 14.70
CA ALA A 301 -14.66 -16.02 14.38
C ALA A 301 -15.75 -15.12 15.00
N ASP A 302 -15.57 -14.71 16.24
CA ASP A 302 -16.51 -13.88 16.99
C ASP A 302 -16.26 -12.37 16.84
N CYS A 303 -15.26 -11.98 16.05
CA CYS A 303 -14.93 -10.57 15.87
C CYS A 303 -15.95 -9.89 14.94
N LYS A 304 -16.63 -8.85 15.44
CA LYS A 304 -17.62 -8.09 14.66
C LYS A 304 -17.05 -7.43 13.39
N PHE A 305 -15.74 -7.32 13.27
CA PHE A 305 -15.06 -6.67 12.15
C PHE A 305 -14.43 -7.66 11.16
N ILE A 306 -14.51 -8.97 11.41
CA ILE A 306 -13.84 -9.98 10.58
C ILE A 306 -14.19 -9.88 9.08
N LYS A 307 -15.45 -9.53 8.76
CA LYS A 307 -15.92 -9.44 7.36
C LYS A 307 -15.17 -8.42 6.52
N PHE A 308 -14.57 -7.40 7.12
CA PHE A 308 -13.81 -6.37 6.43
C PHE A 308 -12.38 -6.18 6.94
N CYS A 309 -12.02 -6.72 8.10
CA CYS A 309 -10.64 -6.73 8.60
C CYS A 309 -9.85 -7.97 8.13
N ARG A 310 -10.48 -9.17 8.13
CA ARG A 310 -9.89 -10.45 7.72
C ARG A 310 -8.57 -10.81 8.44
N GLY A 311 -8.40 -10.36 9.68
CA GLY A 311 -7.19 -10.59 10.47
C GLY A 311 -6.03 -9.66 10.16
N GLY A 312 -6.18 -8.75 9.21
CA GLY A 312 -5.11 -7.87 8.74
C GLY A 312 -4.18 -8.54 7.72
N CYS A 313 -2.94 -8.08 7.65
CA CYS A 313 -1.95 -8.57 6.69
C CYS A 313 -1.18 -9.78 7.23
N PRO A 314 -1.10 -10.92 6.50
CA PRO A 314 -0.34 -12.09 6.94
C PRO A 314 1.14 -11.78 7.15
N TYR A 315 1.76 -10.97 6.29
CA TYR A 315 3.14 -10.54 6.48
C TYR A 315 3.33 -9.86 7.84
N ASN A 316 2.43 -8.95 8.20
CA ASN A 316 2.53 -8.22 9.47
C ASN A 316 2.44 -9.16 10.70
N GLY A 317 1.55 -10.16 10.65
CA GLY A 317 1.44 -11.18 11.69
C GLY A 317 2.73 -12.00 11.84
N ILE A 318 3.27 -12.47 10.71
CA ILE A 318 4.52 -13.24 10.65
C ILE A 318 5.69 -12.42 11.20
N VAL A 319 5.82 -11.15 10.80
CA VAL A 319 6.88 -10.25 11.31
C VAL A 319 6.84 -10.12 12.83
N ALA A 320 5.64 -9.92 13.37
CA ALA A 320 5.50 -9.69 14.81
C ALA A 320 5.80 -10.92 15.66
N THR A 321 5.56 -12.13 15.15
CA THR A 321 5.58 -13.34 15.98
C THR A 321 6.50 -14.43 15.47
N GLN A 322 7.10 -14.28 14.30
CA GLN A 322 7.86 -15.31 13.60
C GLN A 322 7.02 -16.58 13.33
N SER A 323 5.70 -16.41 13.22
CA SER A 323 4.74 -17.50 13.03
C SER A 323 3.58 -17.06 12.13
N PRO A 324 3.07 -17.91 11.23
CA PRO A 324 1.85 -17.63 10.48
C PRO A 324 0.58 -17.66 11.37
N ARG A 325 0.65 -18.21 12.57
CA ARG A 325 -0.48 -18.31 13.50
C ARG A 325 -0.57 -17.06 14.39
N ALA A 326 -0.76 -15.90 13.78
CA ALA A 326 -0.92 -14.64 14.48
C ALA A 326 -1.68 -13.62 13.64
N VAL A 327 -2.57 -12.85 14.26
CA VAL A 327 -3.20 -11.69 13.60
C VAL A 327 -2.19 -10.55 13.41
N ASP A 328 -2.54 -9.62 12.53
CA ASP A 328 -1.78 -8.39 12.35
C ASP A 328 -1.54 -7.67 13.68
N PRO A 329 -0.31 -7.24 14.02
CA PRO A 329 0.02 -6.56 15.27
C PRO A 329 -0.71 -5.22 15.44
N GLN A 330 -1.31 -4.67 14.39
CA GLN A 330 -2.14 -3.47 14.44
C GLN A 330 -3.63 -3.78 14.69
N CYS A 331 -3.97 -5.00 15.12
CA CYS A 331 -5.34 -5.45 15.33
C CYS A 331 -6.17 -4.50 16.22
N GLU A 332 -5.62 -4.02 17.33
CA GLU A 332 -6.32 -3.09 18.24
C GLU A 332 -6.55 -1.72 17.56
N ALA A 333 -5.58 -1.20 16.80
CA ALA A 333 -5.76 0.01 16.01
C ALA A 333 -6.95 -0.13 15.04
N TYR A 334 -7.02 -1.26 14.35
CA TYR A 334 -8.12 -1.54 13.42
C TYR A 334 -9.48 -1.65 14.14
N LYS A 335 -9.54 -2.29 15.30
CA LYS A 335 -10.76 -2.35 16.11
C LYS A 335 -11.19 -0.96 16.58
N MET A 336 -10.25 -0.10 16.97
CA MET A 336 -10.52 1.26 17.40
C MET A 336 -11.15 2.08 16.25
N ILE A 337 -10.49 2.15 15.09
CA ILE A 337 -10.98 2.98 13.98
C ILE A 337 -12.26 2.43 13.34
N PHE A 338 -12.39 1.11 13.12
CA PHE A 338 -13.63 0.52 12.63
C PHE A 338 -14.79 0.68 13.63
N GLY A 339 -14.48 0.61 14.93
CA GLY A 339 -15.45 0.86 15.99
C GLY A 339 -15.99 2.30 15.96
N GLU A 340 -15.10 3.27 15.83
CA GLU A 340 -15.47 4.69 15.80
C GLU A 340 -16.24 5.05 14.51
N VAL A 341 -15.78 4.59 13.36
CA VAL A 341 -16.49 4.76 12.08
C VAL A 341 -17.90 4.15 12.16
N SER A 342 -18.03 2.93 12.67
CA SER A 342 -19.34 2.27 12.81
C SER A 342 -20.28 3.00 13.77
N LYS A 343 -19.76 3.52 14.87
CA LYS A 343 -20.52 4.32 15.85
C LYS A 343 -21.04 5.59 15.19
N ARG A 344 -20.19 6.38 14.52
CA ARG A 344 -20.57 7.62 13.84
C ARG A 344 -21.56 7.38 12.71
N ALA A 345 -21.37 6.32 11.92
CA ALA A 345 -22.31 5.95 10.87
C ALA A 345 -23.73 5.66 11.42
N ASN A 346 -23.81 4.95 12.55
CA ASN A 346 -25.10 4.70 13.21
C ASN A 346 -25.75 5.97 13.76
N GLU A 347 -24.97 6.90 14.31
CA GLU A 347 -25.46 8.20 14.78
C GLU A 347 -25.99 9.06 13.63
N ASP A 348 -25.26 9.15 12.53
CA ASP A 348 -25.66 9.89 11.34
C ASP A 348 -26.92 9.27 10.69
N PHE A 349 -26.96 7.93 10.61
CA PHE A 349 -28.14 7.24 10.12
C PHE A 349 -29.39 7.56 10.96
N LYS A 350 -29.28 7.53 12.30
CA LYS A 350 -30.42 7.89 13.20
C LYS A 350 -30.83 9.34 13.00
N LYS A 351 -29.90 10.29 12.90
CA LYS A 351 -30.20 11.71 12.66
C LYS A 351 -30.91 11.91 11.32
N ASN A 352 -30.44 11.25 10.25
CA ASN A 352 -31.04 11.35 8.91
C ASN A 352 -32.40 10.67 8.85
N ALA A 353 -32.58 9.52 9.51
CA ALA A 353 -33.89 8.86 9.61
C ALA A 353 -34.91 9.76 10.35
N MET A 354 -34.54 10.39 11.45
CA MET A 354 -35.42 11.35 12.15
C MET A 354 -35.75 12.55 11.28
N ALA A 355 -34.82 13.08 10.49
CA ALA A 355 -35.06 14.16 9.55
C ALA A 355 -36.02 13.75 8.43
N ALA A 356 -35.97 12.52 7.94
CA ALA A 356 -36.85 11.99 6.90
C ALA A 356 -38.30 11.82 7.38
N PHE A 357 -38.53 11.62 8.68
CA PHE A 357 -39.87 11.49 9.27
C PHE A 357 -40.51 12.83 9.71
N GLY A 358 -39.81 13.96 9.66
CA GLY A 358 -40.37 15.23 10.11
C GLY A 358 -39.61 16.50 9.80
N GLY A 359 -38.53 16.45 9.01
CA GLY A 359 -37.70 17.63 8.75
C GLY A 359 -37.09 17.67 7.35
N ALA A 360 -36.65 18.85 6.95
CA ALA A 360 -35.87 19.02 5.73
C ALA A 360 -34.54 18.24 5.80
N PRO A 361 -34.01 17.73 4.69
CA PRO A 361 -32.68 17.07 4.66
C PRO A 361 -31.63 18.03 5.23
N ARG A 362 -30.67 17.47 5.98
CA ARG A 362 -29.55 18.24 6.54
C ARG A 362 -28.78 18.89 5.40
N VAL A 363 -28.76 20.20 5.36
CA VAL A 363 -27.84 20.97 4.51
C VAL A 363 -26.65 21.36 5.39
N ARG A 364 -25.45 20.88 5.05
CA ARG A 364 -24.21 21.26 5.73
C ARG A 364 -24.01 22.78 5.62
N LYS A 365 -23.75 23.44 6.73
CA LYS A 365 -23.37 24.85 6.73
C LYS A 365 -21.84 24.96 6.56
N GLU A 366 -21.42 26.10 6.04
CA GLU A 366 -19.98 26.41 5.96
C GLU A 366 -19.35 26.39 7.36
N GLY A 367 -18.20 25.72 7.49
CA GLY A 367 -17.50 25.52 8.75
C GLY A 367 -17.99 24.34 9.61
N GLU A 368 -19.07 23.64 9.23
CA GLU A 368 -19.43 22.39 9.89
C GLU A 368 -18.66 21.20 9.30
N PRO A 369 -18.36 20.14 10.10
CA PRO A 369 -17.74 18.93 9.55
C PRO A 369 -18.68 18.22 8.60
N PHE A 370 -18.12 17.52 7.62
CA PHE A 370 -18.82 16.50 6.85
C PHE A 370 -19.25 15.37 7.79
N SER A 371 -20.31 14.68 7.43
CA SER A 371 -20.73 13.49 8.15
C SER A 371 -19.85 12.31 7.74
N ILE A 372 -19.84 11.26 8.55
CA ILE A 372 -19.18 10.00 8.16
C ILE A 372 -19.84 9.38 6.92
N MET A 373 -21.13 9.63 6.71
CA MET A 373 -21.84 9.18 5.52
C MET A 373 -21.35 9.88 4.25
N ASP A 374 -20.98 11.17 4.34
CA ASP A 374 -20.36 11.90 3.22
C ASP A 374 -19.03 11.25 2.83
N LEU A 375 -18.20 10.88 3.81
CA LEU A 375 -16.96 10.15 3.58
C LEU A 375 -17.19 8.76 2.99
N MET A 376 -18.18 8.01 3.49
CA MET A 376 -18.52 6.68 2.99
C MET A 376 -19.01 6.67 1.53
N THR A 377 -19.64 7.76 1.10
CA THR A 377 -20.25 7.91 -0.23
C THR A 377 -19.41 8.74 -1.19
N LYS A 378 -18.30 9.32 -0.73
CA LYS A 378 -17.34 10.05 -1.57
C LYS A 378 -16.83 9.13 -2.69
N MET A 379 -17.01 9.55 -3.94
CA MET A 379 -16.52 8.83 -5.14
C MET A 379 -15.15 9.34 -5.56
#